data_0d12ad71965721b53797d8e040b8f44f
#
_entry.id   0d12ad71965721b53797d8e040b8f44f
#
_cell.length_a   1.000
_cell.length_b   1.000
_cell.length_c   1.000
_cell.angle_alpha   90.00
_cell.angle_beta   90.00
_cell.angle_gamma   90.00
#
_symmetry.space_group_name_H-M   'P 1'
#
loop_
_entity.id
_entity.type
_entity.pdbx_description
1 polymer ?
#
loop_
_entity_poly.entity_id
_entity_poly.type
_entity_poly.pdbx_seq_one_letter_code
_entity_poly.pdbx_strand_id
1 'polypeptide(L)'
;MNMTKSKEPIAWRRVLRQSLYGGIFAAGAVSLAAAQGNYPERPIRWILPIAAGGGSDTLARTIQAGFTESIGQQIVIDNRPGGSSVIGTEITAKAAPDGYTLLFITTTHTVNPSLISKLPYDSLKDFAAVSLLVSQPNILVVPAALPVKSMKELIALAKSKPNTISFASGGNGSQPHLTGELFKSTLGLQITHVPYKSAGPAVVDLLGGHVQMMFVGPLAVDPHIKSGRVRALAIASTRRLSTHPEVPTTSEAGVQGLESGTWYGILVPARTPQSIVDRLYAATAKTMQLPDVKARLLAQGVDIISSSPQQFSAYLKSETAKWAKVIKDANVRPE
;
A
#
# COMPACT_ATOMS: atom_id res chain seq x y z
N MET A 1 -13.73 69.36 71.16
CA MET A 1 -12.38 69.10 70.70
C MET A 1 -12.49 67.94 69.71
N ASN A 2 -12.61 68.31 68.45
CA ASN A 2 -12.89 67.31 67.35
C ASN A 2 -11.58 66.93 66.66
N MET A 3 -11.32 65.62 66.60
CA MET A 3 -10.26 65.08 65.77
C MET A 3 -10.89 64.51 64.53
N THR A 4 -10.63 65.14 63.42
CA THR A 4 -11.03 64.68 62.06
C THR A 4 -10.10 63.55 61.58
N LYS A 5 -10.70 62.37 61.22
CA LYS A 5 -10.00 61.28 60.55
C LYS A 5 -9.98 61.55 59.06
N SER A 6 -8.79 61.67 58.50
CA SER A 6 -8.57 61.68 57.03
C SER A 6 -8.77 60.30 56.40
N LYS A 7 -9.63 60.24 55.41
CA LYS A 7 -9.83 59.07 54.58
C LYS A 7 -8.80 59.08 53.39
N GLU A 8 -7.93 58.11 53.33
CA GLU A 8 -7.10 57.89 52.13
C GLU A 8 -7.88 57.11 51.01
N PRO A 9 -7.70 57.45 49.78
CA PRO A 9 -8.46 56.80 48.64
C PRO A 9 -7.86 55.51 48.24
N ILE A 10 -8.72 54.47 48.16
CA ILE A 10 -8.51 53.06 47.71
C ILE A 10 -8.40 52.96 46.17
N ALA A 11 -7.61 53.78 45.57
CA ALA A 11 -7.54 53.74 44.06
C ALA A 11 -6.29 53.06 43.47
N TRP A 12 -5.27 52.79 44.24
CA TRP A 12 -3.98 52.31 43.69
C TRP A 12 -3.80 50.78 43.70
N ARG A 13 -4.66 50.02 44.35
CA ARG A 13 -4.54 48.53 44.44
C ARG A 13 -5.17 47.74 43.29
N ARG A 14 -5.99 48.39 42.46
CA ARG A 14 -6.63 47.71 41.32
C ARG A 14 -5.84 47.74 39.99
N VAL A 15 -4.93 48.68 39.85
CA VAL A 15 -4.16 48.82 38.57
C VAL A 15 -2.98 47.87 38.50
N LEU A 16 -2.40 47.45 39.64
CA LEU A 16 -1.24 46.53 39.64
C LEU A 16 -1.59 45.05 39.51
N ARG A 17 -2.88 44.65 39.60
CA ARG A 17 -3.29 43.25 39.45
C ARG A 17 -3.71 42.87 38.03
N GLN A 18 -4.01 43.81 37.17
CA GLN A 18 -4.40 43.53 35.76
C GLN A 18 -3.20 43.48 34.82
N SER A 19 -2.04 44.00 35.18
CA SER A 19 -0.83 43.98 34.34
C SER A 19 -0.01 42.68 34.47
N LEU A 20 -0.25 41.83 35.49
CA LEU A 20 0.47 40.54 35.65
C LEU A 20 -0.18 39.37 34.92
N TYR A 21 -1.44 39.44 34.52
CA TYR A 21 -2.12 38.35 33.77
C TYR A 21 -2.08 38.52 32.27
N GLY A 22 -1.74 39.70 31.75
CA GLY A 22 -1.59 39.93 30.29
C GLY A 22 -0.25 39.49 29.71
N GLY A 23 0.78 39.30 30.55
CA GLY A 23 2.14 38.95 30.10
C GLY A 23 2.40 37.44 29.91
N ILE A 24 1.60 36.58 30.53
CA ILE A 24 1.84 35.10 30.51
C ILE A 24 1.15 34.43 29.32
N PHE A 25 0.11 35.05 28.75
CA PHE A 25 -0.58 34.46 27.58
C PHE A 25 0.10 34.74 26.20
N ALA A 26 0.99 35.74 26.14
CA ALA A 26 1.71 36.06 24.89
C ALA A 26 3.00 35.25 24.73
N ALA A 27 3.58 34.67 25.79
CA ALA A 27 4.81 33.89 25.72
C ALA A 27 4.59 32.42 25.28
N GLY A 28 3.36 31.92 25.38
CA GLY A 28 3.02 30.52 25.01
C GLY A 28 2.76 30.29 23.54
N ALA A 29 2.47 31.34 22.76
CA ALA A 29 2.12 31.19 21.31
C ALA A 29 3.33 31.24 20.38
N VAL A 30 4.49 31.66 20.85
CA VAL A 30 5.69 31.80 19.96
C VAL A 30 6.51 30.53 19.85
N SER A 31 6.32 29.56 20.78
CA SER A 31 7.15 28.34 20.80
C SER A 31 6.68 27.22 19.85
N LEU A 32 5.47 27.28 19.27
CA LEU A 32 5.00 26.25 18.32
C LEU A 32 5.40 26.51 16.86
N ALA A 33 5.77 27.73 16.51
CA ALA A 33 6.17 28.07 15.13
C ALA A 33 7.65 27.79 14.83
N ALA A 34 8.51 27.67 15.85
CA ALA A 34 9.95 27.47 15.67
C ALA A 34 10.36 25.99 15.48
N ALA A 35 9.46 25.01 15.72
CA ALA A 35 9.76 23.58 15.59
C ALA A 35 9.63 23.02 14.16
N GLN A 36 9.27 23.83 13.17
CA GLN A 36 9.05 23.39 11.78
C GLN A 36 10.25 23.67 10.85
N GLY A 37 11.37 24.23 11.34
CA GLY A 37 12.45 24.80 10.50
C GLY A 37 13.32 23.79 9.75
N ASN A 38 13.67 22.65 10.32
CA ASN A 38 14.78 21.81 9.82
C ASN A 38 14.48 20.30 9.71
N TYR A 39 13.21 19.90 9.56
CA TYR A 39 12.92 18.47 9.32
C TYR A 39 13.49 18.00 7.97
N PRO A 40 14.22 16.86 7.94
CA PRO A 40 14.65 16.00 9.05
C PRO A 40 16.06 16.37 9.57
N GLU A 41 16.25 16.31 10.92
CA GLU A 41 17.56 16.58 11.58
C GLU A 41 18.26 15.29 12.07
N ARG A 42 17.57 14.15 12.05
CA ARG A 42 18.06 12.84 12.50
C ARG A 42 17.59 11.73 11.56
N PRO A 43 18.20 10.53 11.61
CA PRO A 43 17.79 9.40 10.80
C PRO A 43 16.30 9.08 10.92
N ILE A 44 15.67 8.74 9.79
CA ILE A 44 14.28 8.36 9.68
C ILE A 44 14.19 6.84 9.65
N ARG A 45 13.39 6.27 10.54
CA ARG A 45 13.12 4.83 10.61
C ARG A 45 12.01 4.47 9.63
N TRP A 46 12.30 3.54 8.72
CA TRP A 46 11.31 3.03 7.78
C TRP A 46 10.95 1.59 8.13
N ILE A 47 9.81 1.40 8.77
CA ILE A 47 9.30 0.09 9.20
C ILE A 47 8.77 -0.67 8.00
N LEU A 48 9.33 -1.85 7.77
CA LEU A 48 8.86 -2.82 6.79
C LEU A 48 8.23 -4.00 7.55
N PRO A 49 6.89 -4.16 7.53
CA PRO A 49 6.21 -5.25 8.25
C PRO A 49 6.32 -6.59 7.49
N ILE A 50 7.49 -6.86 6.94
CA ILE A 50 7.84 -8.02 6.12
C ILE A 50 9.22 -8.54 6.51
N ALA A 51 9.48 -9.81 6.21
CA ALA A 51 10.80 -10.41 6.43
C ALA A 51 11.85 -9.81 5.48
N ALA A 52 13.08 -9.69 5.97
CA ALA A 52 14.21 -9.27 5.16
C ALA A 52 14.53 -10.30 4.06
N GLY A 53 15.07 -9.82 2.94
CA GLY A 53 15.56 -10.65 1.82
C GLY A 53 14.50 -11.08 0.82
N GLY A 54 13.21 -10.78 1.05
CA GLY A 54 12.13 -11.02 0.07
C GLY A 54 12.05 -9.93 -1.01
N GLY A 55 11.25 -10.16 -2.05
CA GLY A 55 11.07 -9.20 -3.16
C GLY A 55 10.63 -7.81 -2.71
N SER A 56 9.71 -7.73 -1.76
CA SER A 56 9.24 -6.45 -1.19
C SER A 56 10.35 -5.72 -0.41
N ASP A 57 11.22 -6.45 0.30
CA ASP A 57 12.38 -5.88 0.99
C ASP A 57 13.42 -5.37 -0.01
N THR A 58 13.69 -6.15 -1.06
CA THR A 58 14.57 -5.74 -2.17
C THR A 58 14.08 -4.47 -2.84
N LEU A 59 12.77 -4.35 -3.07
CA LEU A 59 12.14 -3.15 -3.64
C LEU A 59 12.33 -1.93 -2.72
N ALA A 60 12.05 -2.08 -1.43
CA ALA A 60 12.24 -0.99 -0.47
C ALA A 60 13.71 -0.53 -0.42
N ARG A 61 14.66 -1.47 -0.44
CA ARG A 61 16.12 -1.15 -0.46
C ARG A 61 16.55 -0.49 -1.78
N THR A 62 15.94 -0.83 -2.89
CA THR A 62 16.18 -0.15 -4.18
C THR A 62 15.80 1.33 -4.09
N ILE A 63 14.73 1.66 -3.38
CA ILE A 63 14.26 3.03 -3.18
C ILE A 63 15.07 3.75 -2.09
N GLN A 64 15.50 3.05 -1.04
CA GLN A 64 16.12 3.60 0.18
C GLN A 64 17.30 4.53 -0.11
N ALA A 65 18.23 4.13 -0.99
CA ALA A 65 19.43 4.90 -1.28
C ALA A 65 19.10 6.27 -1.87
N GLY A 66 18.26 6.29 -2.93
CA GLY A 66 17.82 7.52 -3.55
C GLY A 66 16.90 8.36 -2.64
N PHE A 67 16.14 7.73 -1.76
CA PHE A 67 15.30 8.42 -0.78
C PHE A 67 16.17 9.11 0.28
N THR A 68 17.21 8.44 0.79
CA THR A 68 18.23 9.03 1.68
C THR A 68 18.85 10.28 1.08
N GLU A 69 19.27 10.22 -0.17
CA GLU A 69 19.82 11.37 -0.89
C GLU A 69 18.80 12.49 -1.06
N SER A 70 17.58 12.14 -1.48
CA SER A 70 16.53 13.12 -1.81
C SER A 70 15.99 13.86 -0.59
N ILE A 71 15.90 13.20 0.58
CA ILE A 71 15.42 13.80 1.84
C ILE A 71 16.52 14.56 2.59
N GLY A 72 17.79 14.19 2.37
CA GLY A 72 18.96 14.77 3.03
C GLY A 72 19.25 14.18 4.41
N GLN A 73 18.69 13.00 4.73
CA GLN A 73 18.92 12.29 5.98
C GLN A 73 18.86 10.77 5.76
N GLN A 74 19.58 10.03 6.60
CA GLN A 74 19.63 8.57 6.50
C GLN A 74 18.24 7.96 6.71
N ILE A 75 17.79 7.13 5.76
CA ILE A 75 16.61 6.25 5.89
C ILE A 75 17.11 4.90 6.42
N VAL A 76 16.64 4.47 7.58
CA VAL A 76 17.01 3.20 8.22
C VAL A 76 15.87 2.21 8.08
N ILE A 77 16.06 1.17 7.28
CA ILE A 77 15.08 0.08 7.15
C ILE A 77 15.11 -0.78 8.42
N ASP A 78 13.92 -1.02 8.96
CA ASP A 78 13.67 -1.87 10.12
C ASP A 78 12.58 -2.89 9.80
N ASN A 79 12.98 -4.12 9.54
CA ASN A 79 12.07 -5.22 9.24
C ASN A 79 11.38 -5.71 10.51
N ARG A 80 10.04 -5.63 10.55
CA ARG A 80 9.18 -6.07 11.66
C ARG A 80 8.08 -6.99 11.16
N PRO A 81 8.42 -8.23 10.75
CA PRO A 81 7.45 -9.19 10.24
C PRO A 81 6.54 -9.72 11.33
N GLY A 82 5.43 -10.34 10.92
CA GLY A 82 4.54 -11.11 11.78
C GLY A 82 3.08 -10.67 11.72
N GLY A 83 2.18 -11.63 12.02
CA GLY A 83 0.74 -11.41 12.05
C GLY A 83 0.17 -10.83 10.75
N SER A 84 0.59 -11.30 9.58
CA SER A 84 0.17 -10.72 8.30
C SER A 84 0.44 -9.20 8.23
N SER A 85 1.63 -8.76 8.64
CA SER A 85 2.06 -7.35 8.71
C SER A 85 1.48 -6.55 9.88
N VAL A 86 0.68 -7.13 10.77
CA VAL A 86 0.04 -6.42 11.89
C VAL A 86 1.07 -5.85 12.84
N ILE A 87 2.11 -6.59 13.22
CA ILE A 87 3.11 -6.17 14.21
C ILE A 87 3.82 -4.87 13.81
N GLY A 88 4.39 -4.82 12.61
CA GLY A 88 5.08 -3.62 12.12
C GLY A 88 4.14 -2.44 11.90
N THR A 89 2.92 -2.70 11.47
CA THR A 89 1.89 -1.67 11.26
C THR A 89 1.45 -1.05 12.60
N GLU A 90 1.23 -1.87 13.63
CA GLU A 90 0.88 -1.40 14.98
C GLU A 90 1.98 -0.53 15.60
N ILE A 91 3.26 -0.91 15.44
CA ILE A 91 4.40 -0.10 15.91
C ILE A 91 4.33 1.30 15.32
N THR A 92 4.02 1.43 14.02
CA THR A 92 3.91 2.74 13.38
C THR A 92 2.67 3.49 13.81
N ALA A 93 1.51 2.83 13.97
CA ALA A 93 0.28 3.46 14.44
C ALA A 93 0.45 4.14 15.80
N LYS A 94 1.28 3.54 16.67
CA LYS A 94 1.58 4.03 18.03
C LYS A 94 2.80 4.96 18.09
N ALA A 95 3.50 5.19 16.99
CA ALA A 95 4.68 6.06 16.96
C ALA A 95 4.30 7.54 17.09
N ALA A 96 5.28 8.36 17.50
CA ALA A 96 5.11 9.81 17.51
C ALA A 96 4.84 10.33 16.09
N PRO A 97 3.89 11.28 15.92
CA PRO A 97 3.54 11.85 14.62
C PRO A 97 4.51 12.98 14.23
N ASP A 98 5.81 12.72 14.29
CA ASP A 98 6.90 13.67 14.06
C ASP A 98 7.64 13.43 12.73
N GLY A 99 7.17 12.45 11.92
CA GLY A 99 7.74 12.12 10.63
C GLY A 99 8.99 11.23 10.67
N TYR A 100 9.50 10.86 11.85
CA TYR A 100 10.68 10.01 11.98
C TYR A 100 10.40 8.50 12.00
N THR A 101 9.12 8.12 11.90
CA THR A 101 8.70 6.73 11.71
C THR A 101 7.79 6.65 10.50
N LEU A 102 8.26 5.98 9.46
CA LEU A 102 7.51 5.68 8.25
C LEU A 102 7.08 4.22 8.26
N LEU A 103 5.99 3.91 7.59
CA LEU A 103 5.51 2.56 7.35
C LEU A 103 5.54 2.25 5.85
N PHE A 104 6.20 1.17 5.49
CA PHE A 104 6.07 0.56 4.17
C PHE A 104 4.85 -0.36 4.17
N ILE A 105 3.93 -0.16 3.25
CA ILE A 105 2.74 -0.99 3.15
C ILE A 105 2.59 -1.64 1.79
N THR A 106 1.83 -2.72 1.79
CA THR A 106 1.42 -3.45 0.59
C THR A 106 -0.11 -3.60 0.59
N THR A 107 -0.65 -4.27 -0.41
CA THR A 107 -2.08 -4.61 -0.54
C THR A 107 -2.68 -5.21 0.74
N THR A 108 -1.87 -5.94 1.52
CA THR A 108 -2.26 -6.54 2.81
C THR A 108 -2.88 -5.51 3.77
N HIS A 109 -2.40 -4.26 3.74
CA HIS A 109 -2.91 -3.18 4.60
C HIS A 109 -4.40 -2.89 4.38
N THR A 110 -4.89 -3.02 3.15
CA THR A 110 -6.30 -2.80 2.79
C THR A 110 -7.17 -4.06 2.88
N VAL A 111 -6.53 -5.22 2.92
CA VAL A 111 -7.19 -6.53 3.03
C VAL A 111 -7.41 -6.93 4.49
N ASN A 112 -6.46 -6.67 5.37
CA ASN A 112 -6.49 -7.04 6.79
C ASN A 112 -7.74 -6.61 7.56
N PRO A 113 -8.32 -5.40 7.35
CA PRO A 113 -9.55 -5.01 8.05
C PRO A 113 -10.72 -5.96 7.82
N SER A 114 -10.72 -6.72 6.74
CA SER A 114 -11.78 -7.68 6.40
C SER A 114 -11.43 -9.13 6.75
N LEU A 115 -10.15 -9.45 6.90
CA LEU A 115 -9.71 -10.80 7.25
C LEU A 115 -9.42 -10.97 8.74
N ILE A 116 -8.98 -9.93 9.44
CA ILE A 116 -8.56 -10.02 10.84
C ILE A 116 -9.59 -9.34 11.72
N SER A 117 -10.31 -10.12 12.53
CA SER A 117 -11.42 -9.64 13.36
C SER A 117 -11.01 -8.64 14.45
N LYS A 118 -9.76 -8.66 14.91
CA LYS A 118 -9.24 -7.79 15.98
C LYS A 118 -7.91 -7.16 15.55
N LEU A 119 -7.98 -6.13 14.71
CA LEU A 119 -6.81 -5.31 14.42
C LEU A 119 -6.55 -4.33 15.59
N PRO A 120 -5.28 -4.16 16.01
CA PRO A 120 -4.92 -3.21 17.07
C PRO A 120 -4.82 -1.75 16.57
N TYR A 121 -5.26 -1.46 15.35
CA TYR A 121 -5.26 -0.15 14.69
C TYR A 121 -6.40 -0.06 13.67
N ASP A 122 -6.78 1.17 13.31
CA ASP A 122 -7.66 1.46 12.16
C ASP A 122 -6.78 1.77 10.94
N SER A 123 -6.84 0.91 9.92
CA SER A 123 -6.00 1.02 8.71
C SER A 123 -6.17 2.33 7.93
N LEU A 124 -7.28 3.05 8.10
CA LEU A 124 -7.54 4.31 7.41
C LEU A 124 -7.39 5.54 8.31
N LYS A 125 -7.73 5.43 9.61
CA LYS A 125 -7.77 6.60 10.51
C LYS A 125 -6.47 6.83 11.25
N ASP A 126 -5.68 5.77 11.52
CA ASP A 126 -4.46 5.89 12.32
C ASP A 126 -3.23 6.26 11.48
N PHE A 127 -3.41 6.48 10.18
CA PHE A 127 -2.32 6.78 9.25
C PHE A 127 -2.66 7.95 8.32
N ALA A 128 -1.62 8.69 7.92
CA ALA A 128 -1.64 9.65 6.83
C ALA A 128 -0.85 9.08 5.64
N ALA A 129 -1.40 9.23 4.45
CA ALA A 129 -0.77 8.78 3.22
C ALA A 129 0.36 9.73 2.81
N VAL A 130 1.52 9.17 2.40
CA VAL A 130 2.62 9.93 1.79
C VAL A 130 2.62 9.73 0.28
N SER A 131 2.77 8.49 -0.19
CA SER A 131 2.75 8.19 -1.63
C SER A 131 2.51 6.70 -1.89
N LEU A 132 1.73 6.40 -2.91
CA LEU A 132 1.77 5.12 -3.61
C LEU A 132 3.00 5.13 -4.52
N LEU A 133 3.96 4.28 -4.23
CA LEU A 133 5.27 4.28 -4.88
C LEU A 133 5.23 3.60 -6.24
N VAL A 134 4.85 2.32 -6.21
CA VAL A 134 4.84 1.43 -7.37
C VAL A 134 3.68 0.47 -7.31
N SER A 135 3.34 -0.10 -8.47
CA SER A 135 2.35 -1.15 -8.63
C SER A 135 2.93 -2.29 -9.46
N GLN A 136 2.59 -3.51 -9.10
CA GLN A 136 2.87 -4.72 -9.85
C GLN A 136 1.55 -5.42 -10.16
N PRO A 137 0.91 -5.11 -11.29
CA PRO A 137 -0.34 -5.74 -11.66
C PRO A 137 -0.19 -7.24 -11.83
N ASN A 138 -1.25 -7.98 -11.54
CA ASN A 138 -1.29 -9.40 -11.87
C ASN A 138 -1.46 -9.59 -13.37
N ILE A 139 -0.83 -10.63 -13.89
CA ILE A 139 -1.05 -11.15 -15.23
C ILE A 139 -1.89 -12.43 -15.15
N LEU A 140 -2.93 -12.51 -15.95
CA LEU A 140 -3.72 -13.73 -16.14
C LEU A 140 -2.99 -14.64 -17.09
N VAL A 141 -2.60 -15.81 -16.62
CA VAL A 141 -1.91 -16.83 -17.41
C VAL A 141 -2.65 -18.16 -17.43
N VAL A 142 -2.48 -18.89 -18.50
CA VAL A 142 -3.00 -20.27 -18.69
C VAL A 142 -1.90 -21.16 -19.22
N PRO A 143 -1.96 -22.51 -19.01
CA PRO A 143 -1.06 -23.46 -19.68
C PRO A 143 -1.16 -23.32 -21.22
N ALA A 144 -0.06 -23.43 -21.92
CA ALA A 144 -0.06 -23.38 -23.39
C ALA A 144 -0.92 -24.47 -24.03
N ALA A 145 -1.05 -25.61 -23.34
CA ALA A 145 -1.89 -26.75 -23.77
C ALA A 145 -3.39 -26.46 -23.68
N LEU A 146 -3.82 -25.49 -22.87
CA LEU A 146 -5.24 -25.11 -22.77
C LEU A 146 -5.65 -24.46 -24.13
N PRO A 147 -6.74 -24.92 -24.78
CA PRO A 147 -7.11 -24.44 -26.10
C PRO A 147 -7.85 -23.10 -26.08
N VAL A 148 -7.26 -22.10 -25.40
CA VAL A 148 -7.75 -20.72 -25.34
C VAL A 148 -6.61 -19.74 -25.66
N LYS A 149 -6.91 -18.73 -26.47
CA LYS A 149 -5.93 -17.72 -26.95
C LYS A 149 -6.22 -16.31 -26.42
N SER A 150 -7.35 -16.13 -25.76
CA SER A 150 -7.80 -14.84 -25.23
C SER A 150 -8.57 -15.01 -23.94
N MET A 151 -8.67 -13.93 -23.15
CA MET A 151 -9.51 -13.88 -21.95
C MET A 151 -10.98 -14.14 -22.29
N LYS A 152 -11.46 -13.66 -23.46
CA LYS A 152 -12.82 -13.92 -23.94
C LYS A 152 -13.09 -15.41 -24.15
N GLU A 153 -12.14 -16.13 -24.75
CA GLU A 153 -12.25 -17.59 -24.96
C GLU A 153 -12.20 -18.36 -23.63
N LEU A 154 -11.35 -17.94 -22.68
CA LEU A 154 -11.30 -18.53 -21.33
C LEU A 154 -12.65 -18.36 -20.62
N ILE A 155 -13.25 -17.16 -20.68
CA ILE A 155 -14.57 -16.89 -20.09
C ILE A 155 -15.65 -17.75 -20.75
N ALA A 156 -15.63 -17.87 -22.08
CA ALA A 156 -16.59 -18.71 -22.81
C ALA A 156 -16.43 -20.19 -22.42
N LEU A 157 -15.21 -20.69 -22.30
CA LEU A 157 -14.93 -22.06 -21.85
C LEU A 157 -15.45 -22.29 -20.42
N ALA A 158 -15.17 -21.39 -19.48
CA ALA A 158 -15.62 -21.50 -18.09
C ALA A 158 -17.15 -21.45 -17.96
N LYS A 159 -17.83 -20.67 -18.80
CA LYS A 159 -19.32 -20.62 -18.84
C LYS A 159 -19.93 -21.87 -19.46
N SER A 160 -19.31 -22.41 -20.53
CA SER A 160 -19.83 -23.62 -21.22
C SER A 160 -19.61 -24.91 -20.43
N LYS A 161 -18.60 -24.93 -19.56
CA LYS A 161 -18.22 -26.10 -18.77
C LYS A 161 -18.02 -25.70 -17.30
N PRO A 162 -19.07 -25.46 -16.52
CA PRO A 162 -18.97 -25.10 -15.12
C PRO A 162 -18.14 -26.09 -14.30
N ASN A 163 -17.35 -25.57 -13.35
CA ASN A 163 -16.48 -26.35 -12.44
C ASN A 163 -15.35 -27.16 -13.12
N THR A 164 -15.11 -26.98 -14.42
CA THR A 164 -13.98 -27.66 -15.11
C THR A 164 -12.71 -26.82 -15.14
N ILE A 165 -12.81 -25.53 -14.84
CA ILE A 165 -11.67 -24.63 -14.74
C ILE A 165 -11.35 -24.44 -13.26
N SER A 166 -10.08 -24.61 -12.92
CA SER A 166 -9.56 -24.26 -11.60
C SER A 166 -8.51 -23.15 -11.73
N PHE A 167 -8.41 -22.33 -10.67
CA PHE A 167 -7.38 -21.31 -10.56
C PHE A 167 -6.51 -21.52 -9.34
N ALA A 168 -5.19 -21.34 -9.52
CA ALA A 168 -4.21 -21.46 -8.47
C ALA A 168 -3.94 -20.12 -7.77
N SER A 169 -3.56 -20.18 -6.50
CA SER A 169 -3.04 -19.03 -5.75
C SER A 169 -1.93 -19.43 -4.78
N GLY A 170 -1.26 -18.44 -4.20
CA GLY A 170 -0.26 -18.66 -3.15
C GLY A 170 -0.83 -18.86 -1.75
N GLY A 171 -2.14 -19.23 -1.62
CA GLY A 171 -2.84 -19.48 -0.36
C GLY A 171 -4.09 -18.63 -0.19
N ASN A 172 -4.91 -19.02 0.79
CA ASN A 172 -6.14 -18.29 1.12
C ASN A 172 -5.85 -16.86 1.56
N GLY A 173 -6.67 -15.89 1.09
CA GLY A 173 -6.49 -14.47 1.38
C GLY A 173 -5.30 -13.82 0.66
N SER A 174 -4.48 -14.60 -0.09
CA SER A 174 -3.42 -14.02 -0.92
C SER A 174 -4.00 -13.15 -2.03
N GLN A 175 -3.22 -12.20 -2.51
CA GLN A 175 -3.65 -11.29 -3.57
C GLN A 175 -4.08 -12.03 -4.87
N PRO A 176 -3.37 -13.07 -5.35
CA PRO A 176 -3.84 -13.93 -6.46
C PRO A 176 -5.18 -14.63 -6.19
N HIS A 177 -5.41 -15.11 -4.96
CA HIS A 177 -6.71 -15.69 -4.57
C HIS A 177 -7.83 -14.67 -4.68
N LEU A 178 -7.67 -13.50 -4.05
CA LEU A 178 -8.67 -12.43 -4.07
C LEU A 178 -8.94 -11.93 -5.51
N THR A 179 -7.93 -11.93 -6.39
CA THR A 179 -8.10 -11.61 -7.80
C THR A 179 -8.93 -12.67 -8.52
N GLY A 180 -8.67 -13.94 -8.26
CA GLY A 180 -9.46 -15.05 -8.82
C GLY A 180 -10.93 -14.98 -8.36
N GLU A 181 -11.19 -14.68 -7.10
CA GLU A 181 -12.54 -14.51 -6.58
C GLU A 181 -13.24 -13.25 -7.15
N LEU A 182 -12.50 -12.15 -7.32
CA LEU A 182 -13.00 -10.96 -8.02
C LEU A 182 -13.38 -11.29 -9.46
N PHE A 183 -12.52 -12.02 -10.20
CA PHE A 183 -12.80 -12.48 -11.57
C PHE A 183 -14.06 -13.35 -11.62
N LYS A 184 -14.15 -14.31 -10.73
CA LYS A 184 -15.28 -15.23 -10.59
C LYS A 184 -16.59 -14.49 -10.31
N SER A 185 -16.60 -13.57 -9.32
CA SER A 185 -17.81 -12.82 -8.93
C SER A 185 -18.23 -11.81 -10.00
N THR A 186 -17.27 -11.08 -10.59
CA THR A 186 -17.57 -10.09 -11.65
C THR A 186 -18.25 -10.71 -12.87
N LEU A 187 -17.90 -11.96 -13.22
CA LEU A 187 -18.37 -12.62 -14.42
C LEU A 187 -19.41 -13.72 -14.19
N GLY A 188 -19.76 -14.00 -12.93
CA GLY A 188 -20.67 -15.08 -12.53
C GLY A 188 -20.16 -16.47 -12.91
N LEU A 189 -18.84 -16.70 -12.81
CA LEU A 189 -18.22 -17.95 -13.23
C LEU A 189 -18.26 -19.00 -12.10
N GLN A 190 -18.39 -20.27 -12.48
CA GLN A 190 -18.23 -21.41 -11.59
C GLN A 190 -16.87 -22.04 -11.84
N ILE A 191 -15.84 -21.50 -11.17
CA ILE A 191 -14.46 -21.98 -11.21
C ILE A 191 -13.97 -22.29 -9.80
N THR A 192 -13.07 -23.25 -9.66
CA THR A 192 -12.63 -23.78 -8.35
C THR A 192 -11.29 -23.17 -7.96
N HIS A 193 -11.19 -22.68 -6.72
CA HIS A 193 -9.91 -22.23 -6.17
C HIS A 193 -9.08 -23.41 -5.66
N VAL A 194 -7.78 -23.44 -6.00
CA VAL A 194 -6.79 -24.39 -5.49
C VAL A 194 -5.67 -23.61 -4.80
N PRO A 195 -5.65 -23.60 -3.44
CA PRO A 195 -4.63 -22.91 -2.67
C PRO A 195 -3.33 -23.69 -2.61
N TYR A 196 -2.20 -22.99 -2.73
CA TYR A 196 -0.84 -23.49 -2.52
C TYR A 196 -0.16 -22.71 -1.39
N LYS A 197 0.96 -23.23 -0.86
CA LYS A 197 1.73 -22.55 0.20
C LYS A 197 2.47 -21.29 -0.30
N SER A 198 2.68 -21.16 -1.60
CA SER A 198 3.32 -20.01 -2.26
C SER A 198 3.08 -20.04 -3.77
N ALA A 199 3.50 -18.99 -4.48
CA ALA A 199 3.38 -18.93 -5.95
C ALA A 199 4.21 -19.99 -6.67
N GLY A 200 5.38 -20.38 -6.17
CA GLY A 200 6.25 -21.35 -6.84
C GLY A 200 5.59 -22.69 -7.16
N PRO A 201 5.12 -23.46 -6.15
CA PRO A 201 4.37 -24.69 -6.39
C PRO A 201 3.13 -24.49 -7.27
N ALA A 202 2.40 -23.39 -7.13
CA ALA A 202 1.26 -23.06 -7.96
C ALA A 202 1.63 -22.92 -9.45
N VAL A 203 2.76 -22.28 -9.76
CA VAL A 203 3.29 -22.16 -11.13
C VAL A 203 3.70 -23.53 -11.68
N VAL A 204 4.30 -24.40 -10.87
CA VAL A 204 4.67 -25.76 -11.30
C VAL A 204 3.43 -26.54 -11.75
N ASP A 205 2.35 -26.50 -10.97
CA ASP A 205 1.11 -27.20 -11.29
C ASP A 205 0.36 -26.56 -12.46
N LEU A 206 0.46 -25.24 -12.63
CA LEU A 206 -0.02 -24.57 -13.84
C LEU A 206 0.71 -25.07 -15.09
N LEU A 207 2.05 -25.19 -15.02
CA LEU A 207 2.87 -25.71 -16.13
C LEU A 207 2.56 -27.17 -16.46
N GLY A 208 2.18 -27.97 -15.46
CA GLY A 208 1.72 -29.35 -15.60
C GLY A 208 0.28 -29.49 -16.11
N GLY A 209 -0.49 -28.39 -16.17
CA GLY A 209 -1.91 -28.43 -16.56
C GLY A 209 -2.84 -28.94 -15.45
N HIS A 210 -2.35 -29.14 -14.22
CA HIS A 210 -3.16 -29.56 -13.07
C HIS A 210 -4.14 -28.48 -12.64
N VAL A 211 -3.81 -27.21 -12.90
CA VAL A 211 -4.72 -26.05 -12.78
C VAL A 211 -4.73 -25.30 -14.13
N GLN A 212 -5.86 -24.67 -14.46
CA GLN A 212 -6.10 -24.12 -15.80
C GLN A 212 -5.80 -22.63 -15.90
N MET A 213 -5.74 -21.90 -14.78
CA MET A 213 -5.42 -20.49 -14.82
C MET A 213 -4.79 -20.01 -13.51
N MET A 214 -4.12 -18.88 -13.57
CA MET A 214 -3.57 -18.20 -12.41
C MET A 214 -3.49 -16.69 -12.67
N PHE A 215 -3.84 -15.89 -11.67
CA PHE A 215 -3.41 -14.50 -11.57
C PHE A 215 -2.12 -14.44 -10.78
N VAL A 216 -1.08 -13.83 -11.31
CA VAL A 216 0.25 -13.85 -10.67
C VAL A 216 1.07 -12.63 -11.09
N GLY A 217 2.02 -12.21 -10.26
CA GLY A 217 2.98 -11.18 -10.63
C GLY A 217 3.83 -11.62 -11.84
N PRO A 218 4.09 -10.76 -12.83
CA PRO A 218 4.79 -11.11 -14.07
C PRO A 218 6.11 -11.83 -13.85
N LEU A 219 6.94 -11.37 -12.90
CA LEU A 219 8.27 -11.97 -12.65
C LEU A 219 8.24 -13.48 -12.40
N ALA A 220 7.18 -13.99 -11.78
CA ALA A 220 7.06 -15.42 -11.49
C ALA A 220 6.82 -16.27 -12.73
N VAL A 221 6.33 -15.68 -13.82
CA VAL A 221 5.92 -16.40 -15.04
C VAL A 221 6.62 -15.94 -16.32
N ASP A 222 7.35 -14.84 -16.31
CA ASP A 222 8.08 -14.31 -17.47
C ASP A 222 8.95 -15.33 -18.19
N PRO A 223 9.77 -16.16 -17.52
CA PRO A 223 10.55 -17.19 -18.20
C PRO A 223 9.67 -18.21 -18.93
N HIS A 224 8.48 -18.49 -18.38
CA HIS A 224 7.54 -19.45 -18.92
C HIS A 224 6.69 -18.88 -20.06
N ILE A 225 6.40 -17.58 -20.03
CA ILE A 225 5.77 -16.85 -21.14
C ILE A 225 6.76 -16.84 -22.33
N LYS A 226 8.02 -16.43 -22.09
CA LYS A 226 9.06 -16.35 -23.10
C LYS A 226 9.36 -17.71 -23.76
N SER A 227 9.31 -18.79 -22.99
CA SER A 227 9.51 -20.15 -23.50
C SER A 227 8.24 -20.77 -24.11
N GLY A 228 7.11 -20.05 -24.12
CA GLY A 228 5.85 -20.53 -24.67
C GLY A 228 5.16 -21.63 -23.86
N ARG A 229 5.58 -21.88 -22.61
CA ARG A 229 4.97 -22.91 -21.74
C ARG A 229 3.66 -22.44 -21.12
N VAL A 230 3.50 -21.15 -20.91
CA VAL A 230 2.24 -20.51 -20.53
C VAL A 230 1.91 -19.37 -21.49
N ARG A 231 0.63 -19.05 -21.59
CA ARG A 231 0.11 -17.94 -22.39
C ARG A 231 -0.44 -16.87 -21.47
N ALA A 232 0.01 -15.63 -21.63
CA ALA A 232 -0.55 -14.45 -21.01
C ALA A 232 -1.82 -14.04 -21.77
N LEU A 233 -2.93 -13.85 -21.06
CA LEU A 233 -4.22 -13.48 -21.65
C LEU A 233 -4.62 -12.05 -21.38
N ALA A 234 -4.30 -11.51 -20.21
CA ALA A 234 -4.61 -10.13 -19.83
C ALA A 234 -3.78 -9.64 -18.65
N ILE A 235 -3.60 -8.34 -18.56
CA ILE A 235 -3.03 -7.62 -17.39
C ILE A 235 -4.17 -7.04 -16.57
N ALA A 236 -4.21 -7.32 -15.28
CA ALA A 236 -5.23 -6.80 -14.36
C ALA A 236 -4.91 -5.34 -13.94
N SER A 237 -4.92 -4.44 -14.92
CA SER A 237 -4.51 -3.04 -14.79
C SER A 237 -5.30 -2.15 -15.75
N THR A 238 -5.28 -0.84 -15.53
CA THR A 238 -5.85 0.17 -16.44
C THR A 238 -4.97 0.47 -17.65
N ARG A 239 -3.72 0.01 -17.64
CA ARG A 239 -2.74 0.18 -18.74
C ARG A 239 -1.90 -1.07 -18.89
N ARG A 240 -1.39 -1.30 -20.09
CA ARG A 240 -0.50 -2.42 -20.37
C ARG A 240 0.84 -2.24 -19.64
N LEU A 241 1.45 -3.38 -19.29
CA LEU A 241 2.80 -3.37 -18.76
C LEU A 241 3.81 -3.04 -19.84
N SER A 242 4.81 -2.21 -19.51
CA SER A 242 5.92 -1.90 -20.43
C SER A 242 6.75 -3.14 -20.81
N THR A 243 6.78 -4.13 -19.93
CA THR A 243 7.46 -5.43 -20.15
C THR A 243 6.66 -6.40 -21.02
N HIS A 244 5.35 -6.17 -21.18
CA HIS A 244 4.41 -7.01 -21.94
C HIS A 244 3.43 -6.14 -22.74
N PRO A 245 3.92 -5.30 -23.66
CA PRO A 245 3.07 -4.35 -24.39
C PRO A 245 2.06 -5.05 -25.34
N GLU A 246 2.33 -6.31 -25.71
CA GLU A 246 1.45 -7.14 -26.53
C GLU A 246 0.25 -7.70 -25.77
N VAL A 247 0.32 -7.81 -24.43
CA VAL A 247 -0.74 -8.37 -23.59
C VAL A 247 -1.77 -7.29 -23.28
N PRO A 248 -3.05 -7.47 -23.64
CA PRO A 248 -4.09 -6.48 -23.36
C PRO A 248 -4.36 -6.36 -21.88
N THR A 249 -4.92 -5.23 -21.45
CA THR A 249 -5.49 -5.09 -20.12
C THR A 249 -6.80 -5.88 -20.02
N THR A 250 -7.26 -6.14 -18.78
CA THR A 250 -8.57 -6.77 -18.56
C THR A 250 -9.71 -5.92 -19.15
N SER A 251 -9.60 -4.59 -19.08
CA SER A 251 -10.56 -3.65 -19.68
C SER A 251 -10.57 -3.74 -21.20
N GLU A 252 -9.40 -3.78 -21.86
CA GLU A 252 -9.28 -3.99 -23.32
C GLU A 252 -9.81 -5.37 -23.75
N ALA A 253 -9.70 -6.37 -22.88
CA ALA A 253 -10.25 -7.71 -23.07
C ALA A 253 -11.77 -7.80 -22.75
N GLY A 254 -12.43 -6.66 -22.42
CA GLY A 254 -13.87 -6.56 -22.21
C GLY A 254 -14.34 -6.80 -20.78
N VAL A 255 -13.45 -6.81 -19.79
CA VAL A 255 -13.80 -6.97 -18.37
C VAL A 255 -13.35 -5.76 -17.58
N GLN A 256 -14.30 -4.92 -17.19
CA GLN A 256 -14.07 -3.72 -16.36
C GLN A 256 -14.01 -4.07 -14.87
N GLY A 257 -13.32 -3.27 -14.08
CA GLY A 257 -13.29 -3.40 -12.62
C GLY A 257 -12.49 -4.58 -12.08
N LEU A 258 -11.61 -5.17 -12.92
CA LEU A 258 -10.74 -6.28 -12.56
C LEU A 258 -9.27 -5.83 -12.38
N GLU A 259 -9.08 -4.58 -11.96
CA GLU A 259 -7.74 -4.09 -11.62
C GLU A 259 -7.29 -4.73 -10.32
N SER A 260 -6.13 -5.36 -10.36
CA SER A 260 -5.58 -6.12 -9.25
C SER A 260 -4.09 -6.34 -9.38
N GLY A 261 -3.41 -6.34 -8.25
CA GLY A 261 -1.97 -6.55 -8.19
C GLY A 261 -1.43 -6.21 -6.80
N THR A 262 -0.15 -6.43 -6.63
CA THR A 262 0.56 -5.94 -5.45
C THR A 262 1.00 -4.51 -5.71
N TRP A 263 0.78 -3.64 -4.74
CA TRP A 263 1.25 -2.27 -4.76
C TRP A 263 1.97 -1.96 -3.45
N TYR A 264 2.79 -0.92 -3.47
CA TYR A 264 3.64 -0.54 -2.35
C TYR A 264 3.55 0.95 -2.13
N GLY A 265 3.44 1.35 -0.86
CA GLY A 265 3.31 2.76 -0.49
C GLY A 265 3.95 3.09 0.85
N ILE A 266 3.99 4.38 1.15
CA ILE A 266 4.48 4.91 2.41
C ILE A 266 3.33 5.59 3.15
N LEU A 267 3.18 5.24 4.43
CA LEU A 267 2.32 5.92 5.39
C LEU A 267 3.16 6.48 6.55
N VAL A 268 2.56 7.41 7.27
CA VAL A 268 3.04 7.94 8.56
C VAL A 268 1.88 7.92 9.57
N PRO A 269 2.12 8.11 10.89
CA PRO A 269 1.03 8.27 11.87
C PRO A 269 0.08 9.41 11.49
N ALA A 270 -1.22 9.23 11.72
CA ALA A 270 -2.30 10.12 11.22
C ALA A 270 -2.14 11.60 11.55
N ARG A 271 -1.55 11.92 12.72
CA ARG A 271 -1.38 13.31 13.21
C ARG A 271 -0.05 13.94 12.80
N THR A 272 0.68 13.33 11.87
CA THR A 272 1.92 13.93 11.34
C THR A 272 1.59 15.26 10.64
N PRO A 273 2.29 16.36 10.96
CA PRO A 273 2.05 17.68 10.35
C PRO A 273 2.10 17.61 8.82
N GLN A 274 1.18 18.32 8.16
CA GLN A 274 1.07 18.30 6.69
C GLN A 274 2.38 18.73 6.01
N SER A 275 3.09 19.71 6.56
CA SER A 275 4.39 20.17 6.03
C SER A 275 5.45 19.05 6.01
N ILE A 276 5.42 18.14 6.98
CA ILE A 276 6.29 16.96 7.03
C ILE A 276 5.86 15.93 5.98
N VAL A 277 4.55 15.69 5.85
CA VAL A 277 4.01 14.80 4.80
C VAL A 277 4.40 15.30 3.42
N ASP A 278 4.26 16.61 3.16
CA ASP A 278 4.62 17.24 1.90
C ASP A 278 6.14 17.14 1.62
N ARG A 279 6.98 17.31 2.65
CA ARG A 279 8.43 17.15 2.52
C ARG A 279 8.82 15.70 2.19
N LEU A 280 8.20 14.72 2.86
CA LEU A 280 8.40 13.29 2.59
C LEU A 280 7.94 12.93 1.17
N TYR A 281 6.78 13.43 0.77
CA TYR A 281 6.26 13.21 -0.58
C TYR A 281 7.20 13.81 -1.66
N ALA A 282 7.63 15.06 -1.48
CA ALA A 282 8.54 15.69 -2.43
C ALA A 282 9.86 14.92 -2.61
N ALA A 283 10.45 14.45 -1.49
CA ALA A 283 11.65 13.64 -1.53
C ALA A 283 11.41 12.28 -2.19
N THR A 284 10.27 11.63 -1.89
CA THR A 284 9.87 10.38 -2.51
C THR A 284 9.66 10.55 -4.02
N ALA A 285 8.93 11.58 -4.44
CA ALA A 285 8.68 11.86 -5.86
C ALA A 285 9.98 12.13 -6.62
N LYS A 286 10.93 12.87 -6.02
CA LYS A 286 12.27 13.07 -6.57
C LYS A 286 13.02 11.75 -6.73
N THR A 287 12.99 10.89 -5.70
CA THR A 287 13.62 9.55 -5.72
C THR A 287 13.10 8.71 -6.88
N MET A 288 11.78 8.68 -7.09
CA MET A 288 11.16 7.89 -8.15
C MET A 288 11.49 8.40 -9.57
N GLN A 289 12.09 9.58 -9.70
CA GLN A 289 12.57 10.13 -10.97
C GLN A 289 14.05 9.84 -11.25
N LEU A 290 14.83 9.36 -10.27
CA LEU A 290 16.25 9.04 -10.44
C LEU A 290 16.43 7.93 -11.49
N PRO A 291 17.29 8.10 -12.49
CA PRO A 291 17.42 7.14 -13.61
C PRO A 291 17.79 5.72 -13.17
N ASP A 292 18.70 5.57 -12.20
CA ASP A 292 19.10 4.26 -11.69
C ASP A 292 18.00 3.59 -10.85
N VAL A 293 17.23 4.36 -10.05
CA VAL A 293 16.07 3.85 -9.32
C VAL A 293 15.00 3.37 -10.30
N LYS A 294 14.69 4.17 -11.33
CA LYS A 294 13.75 3.78 -12.39
C LYS A 294 14.17 2.49 -13.08
N ALA A 295 15.42 2.41 -13.51
CA ALA A 295 15.93 1.24 -14.22
C ALA A 295 15.81 -0.03 -13.36
N ARG A 296 16.22 0.04 -12.09
CA ARG A 296 16.13 -1.10 -11.15
C ARG A 296 14.68 -1.50 -10.83
N LEU A 297 13.78 -0.55 -10.67
CA LEU A 297 12.36 -0.82 -10.42
C LEU A 297 11.70 -1.47 -11.64
N LEU A 298 11.94 -0.95 -12.84
CA LEU A 298 11.44 -1.55 -14.07
C LEU A 298 11.98 -2.98 -14.26
N ALA A 299 13.27 -3.22 -13.95
CA ALA A 299 13.84 -4.57 -13.97
C ALA A 299 13.19 -5.53 -12.96
N GLN A 300 12.58 -5.01 -11.89
CA GLN A 300 11.78 -5.78 -10.93
C GLN A 300 10.32 -5.96 -11.39
N GLY A 301 9.95 -5.56 -12.60
CA GLY A 301 8.63 -5.76 -13.17
C GLY A 301 7.53 -4.94 -12.48
N VAL A 302 7.88 -3.77 -11.94
CA VAL A 302 6.91 -2.86 -11.31
C VAL A 302 6.74 -1.59 -12.11
N ASP A 303 5.54 -1.04 -12.12
CA ASP A 303 5.21 0.27 -12.65
C ASP A 303 5.41 1.35 -11.60
N ILE A 304 6.08 2.44 -11.96
CA ILE A 304 6.25 3.60 -11.09
C ILE A 304 4.97 4.43 -11.13
N ILE A 305 4.38 4.67 -9.96
CA ILE A 305 3.15 5.46 -9.79
C ILE A 305 3.46 6.83 -9.22
N SER A 306 4.16 6.90 -8.08
CA SER A 306 4.55 8.16 -7.40
C SER A 306 3.38 9.12 -7.21
N SER A 307 2.28 8.64 -6.63
CA SER A 307 1.05 9.41 -6.46
C SER A 307 1.18 10.50 -5.39
N SER A 308 0.35 11.54 -5.49
CA SER A 308 0.20 12.52 -4.40
C SER A 308 -0.41 11.87 -3.13
N PRO A 309 -0.23 12.48 -1.94
CA PRO A 309 -0.85 12.02 -0.70
C PRO A 309 -2.37 11.89 -0.81
N GLN A 310 -3.03 12.87 -1.46
CA GLN A 310 -4.48 12.88 -1.66
C GLN A 310 -4.95 11.72 -2.54
N GLN A 311 -4.25 11.49 -3.66
CA GLN A 311 -4.52 10.38 -4.56
C GLN A 311 -4.34 9.03 -3.86
N PHE A 312 -3.27 8.89 -3.07
CA PHE A 312 -3.02 7.66 -2.33
C PHE A 312 -4.06 7.42 -1.23
N SER A 313 -4.46 8.47 -0.50
CA SER A 313 -5.55 8.36 0.50
C SER A 313 -6.87 7.91 -0.14
N ALA A 314 -7.24 8.46 -1.31
CA ALA A 314 -8.41 8.05 -2.04
C ALA A 314 -8.30 6.59 -2.53
N TYR A 315 -7.13 6.19 -3.01
CA TYR A 315 -6.85 4.83 -3.45
C TYR A 315 -6.96 3.83 -2.29
N LEU A 316 -6.42 4.12 -1.11
CA LEU A 316 -6.54 3.26 0.08
C LEU A 316 -8.01 3.01 0.46
N LYS A 317 -8.85 4.05 0.42
CA LYS A 317 -10.29 3.93 0.71
C LYS A 317 -11.00 3.04 -0.30
N SER A 318 -10.73 3.23 -1.60
CA SER A 318 -11.32 2.43 -2.67
C SER A 318 -10.88 0.97 -2.62
N GLU A 319 -9.59 0.71 -2.39
CA GLU A 319 -9.05 -0.64 -2.25
C GLU A 319 -9.63 -1.35 -1.03
N THR A 320 -9.72 -0.68 0.11
CA THR A 320 -10.32 -1.27 1.32
C THR A 320 -11.78 -1.66 1.08
N ALA A 321 -12.57 -0.79 0.44
CA ALA A 321 -13.97 -1.08 0.13
C ALA A 321 -14.10 -2.22 -0.91
N LYS A 322 -13.27 -2.23 -1.94
CA LYS A 322 -13.24 -3.29 -2.96
C LYS A 322 -12.96 -4.65 -2.34
N TRP A 323 -11.89 -4.76 -1.57
CA TRP A 323 -11.51 -6.05 -0.96
C TRP A 323 -12.47 -6.50 0.12
N ALA A 324 -13.06 -5.58 0.90
CA ALA A 324 -14.13 -5.92 1.85
C ALA A 324 -15.32 -6.59 1.15
N LYS A 325 -15.73 -6.06 -0.01
CA LYS A 325 -16.81 -6.67 -0.81
C LYS A 325 -16.42 -8.06 -1.32
N VAL A 326 -15.24 -8.19 -1.93
CA VAL A 326 -14.75 -9.47 -2.49
C VAL A 326 -14.65 -10.55 -1.41
N ILE A 327 -14.03 -10.22 -0.28
CA ILE A 327 -13.84 -11.14 0.85
C ILE A 327 -15.19 -11.61 1.40
N LYS A 328 -16.14 -10.69 1.55
CA LYS A 328 -17.51 -11.00 2.01
C LYS A 328 -18.24 -11.90 1.01
N ASP A 329 -18.25 -11.53 -0.26
CA ASP A 329 -19.00 -12.22 -1.31
C ASP A 329 -18.45 -13.64 -1.57
N ALA A 330 -17.12 -13.80 -1.50
CA ALA A 330 -16.44 -15.08 -1.66
C ALA A 330 -16.35 -15.90 -0.35
N ASN A 331 -16.84 -15.37 0.78
CA ASN A 331 -16.72 -15.99 2.11
C ASN A 331 -15.27 -16.41 2.44
N VAL A 332 -14.31 -15.57 2.05
CA VAL A 332 -12.89 -15.83 2.30
C VAL A 332 -12.62 -15.72 3.80
N ARG A 333 -12.01 -16.77 4.37
CA ARG A 333 -11.61 -16.82 5.78
C ARG A 333 -10.09 -16.87 5.88
N PRO A 334 -9.49 -16.25 6.90
CA PRO A 334 -8.08 -16.45 7.20
C PRO A 334 -7.83 -17.92 7.57
N GLU A 335 -6.64 -18.41 7.28
CA GLU A 335 -6.15 -19.71 7.76
C GLU A 335 -5.82 -19.68 9.24
#